data_844d0c805e17d4358bac9ea4441b0798
#
_entry.id   844d0c805e17d4358bac9ea4441b0798
#
_cell.length_a   1.000
_cell.length_b   1.000
_cell.length_c   1.000
_cell.angle_alpha   90.00
_cell.angle_beta   90.00
_cell.angle_gamma   90.00
#
_symmetry.space_group_name_H-M   'P 1'
#
loop_
_entity.id
_entity.type
_entity.pdbx_description
1 polymer ?
#
loop_
_entity_poly.entity_id
_entity_poly.type
_entity_poly.pdbx_seq_one_letter_code
_entity_poly.pdbx_strand_id
1 'polypeptide(L)'
;GDPYSVYYTADELETLQEKTQGIYYGIGARVSLDTETQLPKIASVISGTPAEEAGLMANDLLYKADDTELQGMDLSSAVALIRGEEGTSVHLTVIRSGESNYLEFDVVRRKLANETVTSKMLDDSMAYIQIQEFDDVTLDQFTEALDNARSEGMEGLIIDLRGNPGGNLSTVCDICRELLPKGLIVYTEDKYGNREEYSCDGTNPLEVPLVVLVDGNSASASEIMSGAVKDYGIGTLVGTTTYGKGIVQRIMQLTDNSAVKLTVSKYYTPKGNNIHKIGIEPDVEVEFDAQAYVEDGTDNQLNKAMEVLQEKMAE
;
A
#
# COMPACT_ATOMS: atom_id res chain seq x y z
N GLY A 1 4.15 26.38 12.48
CA GLY A 1 4.27 26.11 11.06
C GLY A 1 3.45 24.88 10.69
N ASP A 2 3.25 24.67 9.43
CA ASP A 2 2.56 23.49 8.92
C ASP A 2 3.51 22.27 9.05
N PRO A 3 3.18 21.22 9.82
CA PRO A 3 4.05 20.08 10.04
C PRO A 3 4.22 19.19 8.80
N TYR A 4 3.41 19.41 7.76
CA TYR A 4 3.42 18.62 6.53
C TYR A 4 4.21 19.29 5.40
N SER A 5 4.65 20.55 5.59
CA SER A 5 5.52 21.25 4.63
C SER A 5 6.96 20.79 4.77
N VAL A 6 7.56 20.31 3.67
CA VAL A 6 8.90 19.72 3.65
C VAL A 6 9.67 20.23 2.44
N TYR A 7 10.97 20.48 2.62
CA TYR A 7 11.92 20.68 1.53
C TYR A 7 12.61 19.35 1.21
N TYR A 8 12.79 19.06 -0.05
CA TYR A 8 13.50 17.90 -0.57
C TYR A 8 14.70 18.33 -1.39
N THR A 9 15.87 17.77 -1.13
CA THR A 9 17.01 17.81 -2.05
C THR A 9 16.66 17.08 -3.35
N ALA A 10 17.51 17.19 -4.38
CA ALA A 10 17.29 16.49 -5.65
C ALA A 10 17.19 14.95 -5.45
N ASP A 11 18.11 14.38 -4.67
CA ASP A 11 18.15 12.93 -4.39
C ASP A 11 16.93 12.46 -3.57
N GLU A 12 16.51 13.26 -2.57
CA GLU A 12 15.30 12.96 -1.79
C GLU A 12 14.03 13.08 -2.64
N LEU A 13 14.01 13.99 -3.62
CA LEU A 13 12.90 14.11 -4.56
C LEU A 13 12.80 12.89 -5.48
N GLU A 14 13.93 12.40 -5.99
CA GLU A 14 14.00 11.19 -6.81
C GLU A 14 13.48 9.98 -6.03
N THR A 15 13.95 9.79 -4.80
CA THR A 15 13.46 8.73 -3.89
C THR A 15 11.95 8.83 -3.64
N LEU A 16 11.45 10.06 -3.45
CA LEU A 16 10.02 10.30 -3.26
C LEU A 16 9.22 9.98 -4.53
N GLN A 17 9.75 10.28 -5.71
CA GLN A 17 9.12 9.98 -6.99
C GLN A 17 9.05 8.47 -7.23
N GLU A 18 10.13 7.73 -7.00
CA GLU A 18 10.15 6.26 -7.05
C GLU A 18 9.08 5.66 -6.13
N LYS A 19 9.05 6.13 -4.87
CA LYS A 19 8.04 5.71 -3.91
C LYS A 19 6.61 5.99 -4.40
N THR A 20 6.36 7.19 -4.91
CA THR A 20 5.03 7.60 -5.41
C THR A 20 4.60 6.78 -6.62
N GLN A 21 5.54 6.41 -7.48
CA GLN A 21 5.30 5.53 -8.61
C GLN A 21 5.06 4.07 -8.17
N GLY A 22 5.41 3.71 -6.94
CA GLY A 22 5.32 2.34 -6.46
C GLY A 22 6.31 1.41 -7.16
N ILE A 23 7.48 1.93 -7.53
CA ILE A 23 8.53 1.17 -8.21
C ILE A 23 9.83 1.22 -7.42
N TYR A 24 10.67 0.24 -7.67
CA TYR A 24 12.06 0.24 -7.22
C TYR A 24 12.96 -0.47 -8.23
N TYR A 25 14.24 -0.19 -8.15
CA TYR A 25 15.25 -0.84 -8.98
C TYR A 25 16.05 -1.82 -8.12
N GLY A 26 16.00 -3.10 -8.47
CA GLY A 26 16.62 -4.14 -7.67
C GLY A 26 16.47 -5.53 -8.26
N ILE A 27 16.59 -6.53 -7.40
CA ILE A 27 16.63 -7.94 -7.80
C ILE A 27 15.31 -8.71 -7.59
N GLY A 28 14.38 -8.19 -6.78
CA GLY A 28 13.09 -8.84 -6.53
C GLY A 28 13.13 -9.89 -5.41
N ALA A 29 13.78 -9.56 -4.31
CA ALA A 29 13.78 -10.35 -3.09
C ALA A 29 13.36 -9.49 -1.89
N ARG A 30 12.54 -10.04 -0.99
CA ARG A 30 12.28 -9.46 0.33
C ARG A 30 13.38 -9.90 1.27
N VAL A 31 14.00 -8.94 1.94
CA VAL A 31 15.15 -9.17 2.81
C VAL A 31 14.83 -8.77 4.25
N SER A 32 15.22 -9.59 5.19
CA SER A 32 15.16 -9.32 6.63
C SER A 32 16.55 -9.49 7.25
N LEU A 33 16.76 -8.97 8.45
CA LEU A 33 18.00 -9.22 9.18
C LEU A 33 17.88 -10.55 9.97
N ASP A 34 18.82 -11.46 9.76
CA ASP A 34 18.95 -12.64 10.57
C ASP A 34 19.62 -12.28 11.92
N THR A 35 18.93 -12.54 13.02
CA THR A 35 19.37 -12.11 14.35
C THR A 35 20.54 -12.91 14.92
N GLU A 36 20.75 -14.14 14.44
CA GLU A 36 21.84 -15.00 14.91
C GLU A 36 23.15 -14.68 14.20
N THR A 37 23.10 -14.56 12.87
CA THR A 37 24.29 -14.32 12.05
C THR A 37 24.58 -12.84 11.81
N GLN A 38 23.61 -11.96 12.08
CA GLN A 38 23.66 -10.52 11.74
C GLN A 38 23.88 -10.29 10.23
N LEU A 39 23.41 -11.21 9.40
CA LEU A 39 23.42 -11.11 7.93
C LEU A 39 22.03 -10.76 7.39
N PRO A 40 21.94 -10.04 6.28
CA PRO A 40 20.70 -9.94 5.52
C PRO A 40 20.31 -11.33 5.01
N LYS A 41 19.04 -11.72 5.23
CA LYS A 41 18.46 -13.00 4.84
C LYS A 41 17.32 -12.78 3.86
N ILE A 42 17.29 -13.55 2.79
CA ILE A 42 16.15 -13.57 1.88
C ILE A 42 14.96 -14.20 2.59
N ALA A 43 13.95 -13.41 2.90
CA ALA A 43 12.70 -13.87 3.49
C ALA A 43 11.82 -14.56 2.42
N SER A 44 11.76 -13.97 1.22
CA SER A 44 11.08 -14.55 0.07
C SER A 44 11.66 -13.98 -1.24
N VAL A 45 11.55 -14.76 -2.30
CA VAL A 45 11.85 -14.35 -3.68
C VAL A 45 10.53 -14.08 -4.40
N ILE A 46 10.46 -12.98 -5.14
CA ILE A 46 9.27 -12.59 -5.90
C ILE A 46 9.33 -13.29 -7.26
N SER A 47 8.21 -13.90 -7.67
CA SER A 47 8.16 -14.64 -8.94
C SER A 47 8.30 -13.71 -10.15
N GLY A 48 8.95 -14.21 -11.21
CA GLY A 48 9.21 -13.45 -12.44
C GLY A 48 10.32 -12.39 -12.31
N THR A 49 11.09 -12.41 -11.20
CA THR A 49 12.12 -11.41 -10.94
C THR A 49 13.55 -11.93 -11.17
N PRO A 50 14.55 -11.03 -11.28
CA PRO A 50 15.96 -11.43 -11.45
C PRO A 50 16.48 -12.36 -10.35
N ALA A 51 16.01 -12.20 -9.10
CA ALA A 51 16.41 -13.07 -8.01
C ALA A 51 15.95 -14.52 -8.23
N GLU A 52 14.72 -14.73 -8.70
CA GLU A 52 14.20 -16.06 -9.06
C GLU A 52 14.97 -16.64 -10.25
N GLU A 53 15.17 -15.86 -11.31
CA GLU A 53 15.89 -16.28 -12.51
C GLU A 53 17.34 -16.67 -12.22
N ALA A 54 17.99 -15.98 -11.27
CA ALA A 54 19.34 -16.31 -10.82
C ALA A 54 19.39 -17.56 -9.92
N GLY A 55 18.25 -18.02 -9.38
CA GLY A 55 18.18 -19.19 -8.51
C GLY A 55 18.41 -18.86 -7.02
N LEU A 56 18.23 -17.61 -6.60
CA LEU A 56 18.17 -17.24 -5.19
C LEU A 56 16.93 -17.87 -4.53
N MET A 57 17.03 -18.19 -3.24
CA MET A 57 15.99 -18.90 -2.51
C MET A 57 15.70 -18.23 -1.17
N ALA A 58 14.50 -18.49 -0.63
CA ALA A 58 14.19 -18.12 0.73
C ALA A 58 15.16 -18.79 1.71
N ASN A 59 15.56 -18.07 2.76
CA ASN A 59 16.55 -18.40 3.76
C ASN A 59 18.02 -18.34 3.29
N ASP A 60 18.32 -17.90 2.08
CA ASP A 60 19.68 -17.55 1.69
C ASP A 60 20.17 -16.39 2.56
N LEU A 61 21.37 -16.50 3.12
CA LEU A 61 22.05 -15.43 3.84
C LEU A 61 22.99 -14.72 2.87
N LEU A 62 22.82 -13.41 2.73
CA LEU A 62 23.63 -12.60 1.84
C LEU A 62 24.91 -12.18 2.57
N TYR A 63 26.03 -12.81 2.24
CA TYR A 63 27.32 -12.57 2.88
C TYR A 63 28.03 -11.37 2.28
N LYS A 64 28.03 -11.23 0.94
CA LYS A 64 28.60 -10.06 0.23
C LYS A 64 27.68 -9.57 -0.87
N ALA A 65 27.79 -8.27 -1.12
CA ALA A 65 27.33 -7.61 -2.35
C ALA A 65 28.55 -6.94 -3.00
N ASP A 66 28.91 -7.40 -4.20
CA ASP A 66 30.18 -7.11 -4.85
C ASP A 66 31.34 -7.40 -3.88
N ASP A 67 32.26 -6.48 -3.65
CA ASP A 67 33.41 -6.65 -2.76
C ASP A 67 33.08 -6.35 -1.27
N THR A 68 31.85 -5.96 -0.95
CA THR A 68 31.45 -5.47 0.38
C THR A 68 30.81 -6.56 1.22
N GLU A 69 31.38 -6.85 2.39
CA GLU A 69 30.77 -7.75 3.38
C GLU A 69 29.55 -7.08 4.04
N LEU A 70 28.46 -7.84 4.17
CA LEU A 70 27.18 -7.35 4.69
C LEU A 70 26.97 -7.69 6.19
N GLN A 71 27.84 -8.50 6.80
CA GLN A 71 27.71 -8.91 8.20
C GLN A 71 27.82 -7.72 9.16
N GLY A 72 26.83 -7.59 10.04
CA GLY A 72 26.78 -6.51 11.03
C GLY A 72 26.39 -5.14 10.46
N MET A 73 26.09 -5.08 9.16
CA MET A 73 25.55 -3.87 8.52
C MET A 73 24.06 -3.75 8.85
N ASP A 74 23.57 -2.52 9.00
CA ASP A 74 22.12 -2.31 9.10
C ASP A 74 21.43 -2.69 7.78
N LEU A 75 20.17 -3.14 7.89
CA LEU A 75 19.44 -3.69 6.75
C LEU A 75 19.29 -2.68 5.61
N SER A 76 19.07 -1.40 5.91
CA SER A 76 18.87 -0.36 4.90
C SER A 76 20.14 -0.12 4.09
N SER A 77 21.30 -0.07 4.74
CA SER A 77 22.60 0.06 4.08
C SER A 77 22.92 -1.16 3.22
N ALA A 78 22.64 -2.38 3.71
CA ALA A 78 22.84 -3.60 2.93
C ALA A 78 21.93 -3.64 1.69
N VAL A 79 20.66 -3.27 1.83
CA VAL A 79 19.70 -3.19 0.72
C VAL A 79 20.13 -2.13 -0.30
N ALA A 80 20.70 -1.01 0.13
CA ALA A 80 21.20 0.03 -0.79
C ALA A 80 22.33 -0.47 -1.70
N LEU A 81 23.19 -1.39 -1.22
CA LEU A 81 24.23 -2.02 -2.04
C LEU A 81 23.67 -3.03 -3.06
N ILE A 82 22.56 -3.70 -2.70
CA ILE A 82 21.89 -4.67 -3.59
C ILE A 82 21.07 -3.94 -4.67
N ARG A 83 20.43 -2.82 -4.33
CA ARG A 83 19.74 -1.94 -5.28
C ARG A 83 20.74 -1.22 -6.18
N GLY A 84 20.25 -0.60 -7.24
CA GLY A 84 21.03 0.21 -8.16
C GLY A 84 20.35 0.37 -9.51
N GLU A 85 20.98 1.09 -10.43
CA GLU A 85 20.43 1.41 -11.75
C GLU A 85 19.99 0.17 -12.53
N GLU A 86 18.91 0.31 -13.28
CA GLU A 86 18.39 -0.74 -14.16
C GLU A 86 19.44 -1.21 -15.17
N GLY A 87 19.51 -2.51 -15.38
CA GLY A 87 20.47 -3.13 -16.30
C GLY A 87 21.87 -3.32 -15.74
N THR A 88 22.19 -2.76 -14.56
CA THR A 88 23.45 -3.07 -13.87
C THR A 88 23.35 -4.40 -13.13
N SER A 89 24.50 -5.05 -12.87
CA SER A 89 24.54 -6.30 -12.10
C SER A 89 25.05 -6.07 -10.70
N VAL A 90 24.60 -6.89 -9.75
CA VAL A 90 25.23 -7.06 -8.45
C VAL A 90 25.73 -8.49 -8.33
N HIS A 91 26.95 -8.66 -7.87
CA HIS A 91 27.53 -9.97 -7.56
C HIS A 91 27.25 -10.30 -6.08
N LEU A 92 26.49 -11.38 -5.83
CA LEU A 92 26.10 -11.79 -4.48
C LEU A 92 26.82 -13.06 -4.08
N THR A 93 27.53 -13.01 -2.96
CA THR A 93 28.06 -14.19 -2.27
C THR A 93 27.05 -14.62 -1.20
N VAL A 94 26.58 -15.84 -1.26
CA VAL A 94 25.46 -16.36 -0.48
C VAL A 94 25.87 -17.58 0.32
N ILE A 95 25.37 -17.66 1.58
CA ILE A 95 25.43 -18.86 2.41
C ILE A 95 24.06 -19.52 2.36
N ARG A 96 24.00 -20.76 1.92
CA ARG A 96 22.77 -21.55 1.85
C ARG A 96 22.88 -22.79 2.72
N SER A 97 21.86 -23.08 3.50
CA SER A 97 21.81 -24.27 4.35
C SER A 97 21.92 -25.54 3.50
N GLY A 98 22.79 -26.47 3.92
CA GLY A 98 23.06 -27.70 3.20
C GLY A 98 24.19 -27.62 2.16
N GLU A 99 24.69 -26.43 1.84
CA GLU A 99 25.86 -26.24 0.98
C GLU A 99 27.13 -26.07 1.80
N SER A 100 28.22 -26.68 1.33
CA SER A 100 29.54 -26.63 2.01
C SER A 100 30.38 -25.42 1.63
N ASN A 101 30.06 -24.77 0.52
CA ASN A 101 30.76 -23.60 -0.02
C ASN A 101 29.80 -22.43 -0.17
N TYR A 102 30.37 -21.24 -0.29
CA TYR A 102 29.61 -20.08 -0.74
C TYR A 102 29.08 -20.32 -2.16
N LEU A 103 27.86 -19.80 -2.40
CA LEU A 103 27.28 -19.74 -3.72
C LEU A 103 27.45 -18.33 -4.28
N GLU A 104 27.74 -18.22 -5.56
CA GLU A 104 27.95 -16.94 -6.23
C GLU A 104 26.86 -16.73 -7.28
N PHE A 105 26.26 -15.53 -7.28
CA PHE A 105 25.17 -15.16 -8.18
C PHE A 105 25.43 -13.78 -8.77
N ASP A 106 25.40 -13.67 -10.11
CA ASP A 106 25.35 -12.39 -10.80
C ASP A 106 23.89 -12.09 -11.13
N VAL A 107 23.35 -11.04 -10.50
CA VAL A 107 21.93 -10.70 -10.63
C VAL A 107 21.78 -9.34 -11.29
N VAL A 108 21.11 -9.30 -12.44
CA VAL A 108 20.83 -8.06 -13.16
C VAL A 108 19.68 -7.32 -12.50
N ARG A 109 19.90 -6.07 -12.14
CA ARG A 109 18.86 -5.22 -11.56
C ARG A 109 17.83 -4.83 -12.61
N ARG A 110 16.55 -4.87 -12.22
CA ARG A 110 15.42 -4.43 -13.05
C ARG A 110 14.54 -3.44 -12.31
N LYS A 111 13.78 -2.67 -13.10
CA LYS A 111 12.63 -1.93 -12.60
C LYS A 111 11.54 -2.90 -12.18
N LEU A 112 11.12 -2.85 -10.92
CA LEU A 112 10.13 -3.74 -10.33
C LEU A 112 9.01 -2.92 -9.68
N ALA A 113 7.79 -3.41 -9.72
CA ALA A 113 6.66 -2.81 -9.01
C ALA A 113 6.62 -3.29 -7.56
N ASN A 114 6.29 -2.38 -6.64
CA ASN A 114 5.91 -2.75 -5.28
C ASN A 114 4.57 -3.51 -5.31
N GLU A 115 4.43 -4.51 -4.47
CA GLU A 115 3.14 -5.13 -4.22
C GLU A 115 2.38 -4.28 -3.21
N THR A 116 1.45 -3.46 -3.72
CA THR A 116 0.63 -2.56 -2.92
C THR A 116 -0.76 -3.13 -2.65
N VAL A 117 -1.15 -4.18 -3.37
CA VAL A 117 -2.42 -4.88 -3.21
C VAL A 117 -2.16 -6.36 -3.00
N THR A 118 -2.81 -6.94 -2.00
CA THR A 118 -2.89 -8.39 -1.81
C THR A 118 -4.34 -8.81 -1.77
N SER A 119 -4.66 -10.00 -2.30
CA SER A 119 -6.04 -10.48 -2.35
C SER A 119 -6.13 -11.99 -2.10
N LYS A 120 -7.28 -12.41 -1.62
CA LYS A 120 -7.64 -13.82 -1.44
C LYS A 120 -9.15 -13.98 -1.32
N MET A 121 -9.66 -15.15 -1.64
CA MET A 121 -10.97 -15.55 -1.16
C MET A 121 -10.85 -16.02 0.31
N LEU A 122 -11.73 -15.53 1.18
CA LEU A 122 -11.81 -15.96 2.59
C LEU A 122 -12.60 -17.25 2.72
N ASP A 123 -13.62 -17.40 1.87
CA ASP A 123 -14.40 -18.60 1.64
C ASP A 123 -14.86 -18.61 0.16
N ASP A 124 -15.79 -19.48 -0.19
CA ASP A 124 -16.26 -19.61 -1.59
C ASP A 124 -17.02 -18.38 -2.12
N SER A 125 -17.35 -17.40 -1.27
CA SER A 125 -18.21 -16.27 -1.62
C SER A 125 -17.68 -14.89 -1.19
N MET A 126 -16.80 -14.83 -0.21
CA MET A 126 -16.27 -13.56 0.34
C MET A 126 -14.85 -13.30 -0.15
N ALA A 127 -14.67 -12.23 -0.92
CA ALA A 127 -13.36 -11.74 -1.35
C ALA A 127 -12.79 -10.75 -0.33
N TYR A 128 -11.46 -10.79 -0.18
CA TYR A 128 -10.68 -9.85 0.63
C TYR A 128 -9.59 -9.25 -0.23
N ILE A 129 -9.53 -7.91 -0.24
CA ILE A 129 -8.50 -7.14 -0.93
C ILE A 129 -7.90 -6.15 0.06
N GLN A 130 -6.60 -6.29 0.35
CA GLN A 130 -5.87 -5.32 1.16
C GLN A 130 -5.14 -4.35 0.24
N ILE A 131 -5.30 -3.05 0.50
CA ILE A 131 -4.55 -1.98 -0.16
C ILE A 131 -3.59 -1.37 0.87
N GLN A 132 -2.29 -1.52 0.65
CA GLN A 132 -1.26 -1.08 1.60
C GLN A 132 -0.89 0.40 1.42
N GLU A 133 -0.90 0.90 0.18
CA GLU A 133 -0.60 2.29 -0.18
C GLU A 133 -1.25 2.58 -1.56
N PHE A 134 -1.52 3.86 -1.87
CA PHE A 134 -2.09 4.27 -3.16
C PHE A 134 -1.00 4.87 -4.05
N ASP A 135 -0.17 4.02 -4.65
CA ASP A 135 0.85 4.39 -5.62
C ASP A 135 0.32 4.28 -7.06
N ASP A 136 1.11 4.69 -8.05
CA ASP A 136 0.68 4.63 -9.46
C ASP A 136 0.39 3.19 -9.92
N VAL A 137 1.08 2.18 -9.37
CA VAL A 137 0.88 0.76 -9.69
C VAL A 137 -0.36 0.13 -9.04
N THR A 138 -0.96 0.80 -8.04
CA THR A 138 -2.01 0.22 -7.20
C THR A 138 -3.31 0.00 -7.96
N LEU A 139 -3.65 0.88 -8.91
CA LEU A 139 -4.87 0.74 -9.71
C LEU A 139 -4.89 -0.58 -10.50
N ASP A 140 -3.80 -0.87 -11.21
CA ASP A 140 -3.71 -2.07 -12.03
C ASP A 140 -3.80 -3.34 -11.16
N GLN A 141 -3.08 -3.35 -10.03
CA GLN A 141 -3.11 -4.46 -9.07
C GLN A 141 -4.49 -4.63 -8.42
N PHE A 142 -5.17 -3.53 -8.08
CA PHE A 142 -6.52 -3.58 -7.53
C PHE A 142 -7.53 -4.09 -8.55
N THR A 143 -7.45 -3.62 -9.79
CA THR A 143 -8.35 -4.05 -10.87
C THR A 143 -8.17 -5.55 -11.14
N GLU A 144 -6.93 -6.03 -11.24
CA GLU A 144 -6.64 -7.46 -11.37
C GLU A 144 -7.20 -8.28 -10.20
N ALA A 145 -6.99 -7.82 -8.97
CA ALA A 145 -7.52 -8.50 -7.78
C ALA A 145 -9.05 -8.55 -7.77
N LEU A 146 -9.71 -7.46 -8.14
CA LEU A 146 -11.16 -7.37 -8.22
C LEU A 146 -11.74 -8.28 -9.33
N ASP A 147 -11.10 -8.30 -10.50
CA ASP A 147 -11.52 -9.15 -11.62
C ASP A 147 -11.31 -10.64 -11.32
N ASN A 148 -10.22 -11.00 -10.64
CA ASN A 148 -10.01 -12.36 -10.16
C ASN A 148 -11.11 -12.76 -9.17
N ALA A 149 -11.42 -11.93 -8.17
CA ALA A 149 -12.48 -12.18 -7.21
C ALA A 149 -13.86 -12.35 -7.90
N ARG A 150 -14.17 -11.49 -8.89
CA ARG A 150 -15.38 -11.64 -9.71
C ARG A 150 -15.41 -12.97 -10.46
N SER A 151 -14.28 -13.38 -11.05
CA SER A 151 -14.17 -14.64 -11.79
C SER A 151 -14.28 -15.88 -10.91
N GLU A 152 -13.89 -15.77 -9.64
CA GLU A 152 -14.05 -16.79 -8.61
C GLU A 152 -15.46 -16.82 -8.00
N GLY A 153 -16.32 -15.88 -8.40
CA GLY A 153 -17.73 -15.86 -7.99
C GLY A 153 -17.99 -15.17 -6.66
N MET A 154 -17.23 -14.10 -6.35
CA MET A 154 -17.49 -13.34 -5.13
C MET A 154 -18.94 -12.82 -5.05
N GLU A 155 -19.55 -12.95 -3.90
CA GLU A 155 -20.88 -12.43 -3.55
C GLU A 155 -20.78 -11.27 -2.52
N GLY A 156 -19.58 -11.03 -1.95
CA GLY A 156 -19.28 -9.93 -1.05
C GLY A 156 -17.80 -9.59 -1.04
N LEU A 157 -17.48 -8.33 -0.74
CA LEU A 157 -16.12 -7.80 -0.76
C LEU A 157 -15.75 -7.15 0.57
N ILE A 158 -14.57 -7.49 1.09
CA ILE A 158 -13.89 -6.75 2.16
C ILE A 158 -12.68 -6.03 1.56
N ILE A 159 -12.62 -4.70 1.71
CA ILE A 159 -11.43 -3.90 1.42
C ILE A 159 -10.77 -3.54 2.74
N ASP A 160 -9.48 -3.89 2.90
CA ASP A 160 -8.73 -3.57 4.11
C ASP A 160 -7.78 -2.39 3.87
N LEU A 161 -8.04 -1.29 4.54
CA LEU A 161 -7.25 -0.05 4.53
C LEU A 161 -6.51 0.16 5.86
N ARG A 162 -6.51 -0.79 6.77
CA ARG A 162 -5.78 -0.67 8.05
C ARG A 162 -4.28 -0.51 7.78
N GLY A 163 -3.66 0.41 8.49
CA GLY A 163 -2.24 0.72 8.31
C GLY A 163 -1.90 1.49 7.02
N ASN A 164 -2.86 1.78 6.15
CA ASN A 164 -2.63 2.47 4.88
C ASN A 164 -2.55 4.00 5.08
N PRO A 165 -1.37 4.63 4.90
CA PRO A 165 -1.18 6.06 5.13
C PRO A 165 -1.76 6.96 4.02
N GLY A 166 -2.30 6.36 2.97
CA GLY A 166 -2.80 7.05 1.78
C GLY A 166 -1.90 6.88 0.55
N GLY A 167 -1.71 7.95 -0.18
CA GLY A 167 -0.93 8.00 -1.42
C GLY A 167 -1.52 8.98 -2.43
N ASN A 168 -1.52 8.60 -3.70
CA ASN A 168 -1.93 9.45 -4.80
C ASN A 168 -3.45 9.68 -4.85
N LEU A 169 -3.83 10.95 -4.96
CA LEU A 169 -5.22 11.34 -5.11
C LEU A 169 -5.86 10.79 -6.39
N SER A 170 -5.12 10.81 -7.51
CA SER A 170 -5.57 10.23 -8.77
C SER A 170 -5.88 8.74 -8.63
N THR A 171 -4.94 7.98 -8.08
CA THR A 171 -5.07 6.53 -7.93
C THR A 171 -6.26 6.13 -7.08
N VAL A 172 -6.48 6.78 -5.92
CA VAL A 172 -7.67 6.46 -5.11
C VAL A 172 -8.97 6.85 -5.81
N CYS A 173 -8.99 7.95 -6.58
CA CYS A 173 -10.17 8.32 -7.35
C CYS A 173 -10.45 7.31 -8.47
N ASP A 174 -9.42 6.79 -9.13
CA ASP A 174 -9.57 5.78 -10.17
C ASP A 174 -10.08 4.46 -9.59
N ILE A 175 -9.55 4.01 -8.45
CA ILE A 175 -10.06 2.84 -7.72
C ILE A 175 -11.52 3.06 -7.27
N CYS A 176 -11.85 4.25 -6.77
CA CYS A 176 -13.24 4.56 -6.41
C CYS A 176 -14.20 4.50 -7.60
N ARG A 177 -13.74 4.74 -8.84
CA ARG A 177 -14.56 4.59 -10.05
C ARG A 177 -14.96 3.15 -10.35
N GLU A 178 -14.19 2.18 -9.87
CA GLU A 178 -14.50 0.73 -9.96
C GLU A 178 -15.51 0.26 -8.89
N LEU A 179 -15.92 1.14 -7.97
CA LEU A 179 -16.76 0.78 -6.83
C LEU A 179 -18.02 1.64 -6.73
N LEU A 180 -17.91 2.96 -6.97
CA LEU A 180 -18.93 3.93 -6.64
C LEU A 180 -19.98 4.06 -7.75
N PRO A 181 -21.23 4.41 -7.41
CA PRO A 181 -22.19 4.86 -8.38
C PRO A 181 -21.78 6.22 -8.96
N LYS A 182 -22.51 6.68 -9.98
CA LYS A 182 -22.29 8.01 -10.56
C LYS A 182 -22.43 9.11 -9.51
N GLY A 183 -21.40 9.97 -9.41
CA GLY A 183 -21.42 11.13 -8.53
C GLY A 183 -20.02 11.62 -8.14
N LEU A 184 -19.99 12.49 -7.16
CA LEU A 184 -18.77 13.10 -6.63
C LEU A 184 -18.00 12.08 -5.76
N ILE A 185 -16.70 11.91 -5.95
CA ILE A 185 -15.83 11.08 -5.08
C ILE A 185 -15.28 11.95 -3.94
N VAL A 186 -14.71 13.08 -4.28
CA VAL A 186 -14.08 14.03 -3.37
C VAL A 186 -13.99 15.39 -4.07
N TYR A 187 -13.96 16.46 -3.31
CA TYR A 187 -13.52 17.75 -3.84
C TYR A 187 -12.45 18.37 -2.95
N THR A 188 -11.61 19.18 -3.58
CA THR A 188 -10.61 19.97 -2.85
C THR A 188 -10.98 21.45 -2.93
N GLU A 189 -10.64 22.20 -1.89
CA GLU A 189 -10.84 23.63 -1.84
C GLU A 189 -9.59 24.32 -1.29
N ASP A 190 -9.08 25.30 -2.03
CA ASP A 190 -7.95 26.10 -1.60
C ASP A 190 -8.36 27.25 -0.67
N LYS A 191 -7.37 27.99 -0.15
CA LYS A 191 -7.60 29.14 0.76
C LYS A 191 -8.35 30.33 0.12
N TYR A 192 -8.53 30.31 -1.21
CA TYR A 192 -9.25 31.36 -1.95
C TYR A 192 -10.68 30.92 -2.33
N GLY A 193 -11.07 29.68 -1.96
CA GLY A 193 -12.36 29.10 -2.30
C GLY A 193 -12.42 28.49 -3.71
N ASN A 194 -11.29 28.31 -4.38
CA ASN A 194 -11.28 27.57 -5.64
C ASN A 194 -11.46 26.07 -5.36
N ARG A 195 -12.45 25.50 -6.03
CA ARG A 195 -12.85 24.10 -5.86
C ARG A 195 -12.47 23.29 -7.08
N GLU A 196 -11.91 22.09 -6.85
CA GLU A 196 -11.63 21.07 -7.84
C GLU A 196 -12.36 19.79 -7.44
N GLU A 197 -13.12 19.19 -8.38
CA GLU A 197 -13.99 18.05 -8.16
C GLU A 197 -13.46 16.81 -8.89
N TYR A 198 -13.51 15.68 -8.20
CA TYR A 198 -13.18 14.36 -8.72
C TYR A 198 -14.45 13.51 -8.66
N SER A 199 -14.89 13.02 -9.82
CA SER A 199 -16.18 12.34 -9.94
C SER A 199 -16.05 10.96 -10.57
N CYS A 200 -17.03 10.12 -10.26
CA CYS A 200 -17.30 8.83 -10.89
C CYS A 200 -18.45 8.97 -11.90
N ASP A 201 -18.33 8.34 -13.04
CA ASP A 201 -19.39 8.32 -14.07
C ASP A 201 -20.43 7.20 -13.83
N GLY A 202 -20.11 6.26 -12.93
CA GLY A 202 -20.95 5.14 -12.55
C GLY A 202 -21.00 4.04 -13.61
N THR A 203 -19.92 3.89 -14.40
CA THR A 203 -19.86 2.84 -15.44
C THR A 203 -19.70 1.44 -14.84
N ASN A 204 -18.94 1.32 -13.74
CA ASN A 204 -18.58 0.04 -13.11
C ASN A 204 -18.94 0.00 -11.62
N PRO A 205 -20.20 0.26 -11.21
CA PRO A 205 -20.52 0.24 -9.78
C PRO A 205 -20.37 -1.18 -9.21
N LEU A 206 -19.90 -1.26 -7.98
CA LEU A 206 -19.87 -2.53 -7.26
C LEU A 206 -21.32 -3.01 -6.99
N GLU A 207 -21.64 -4.21 -7.40
CA GLU A 207 -23.00 -4.77 -7.28
C GLU A 207 -23.18 -5.70 -6.06
N VAL A 208 -22.09 -6.03 -5.37
CA VAL A 208 -22.11 -6.89 -4.17
C VAL A 208 -21.93 -6.07 -2.90
N PRO A 209 -22.39 -6.57 -1.73
CA PRO A 209 -22.13 -5.91 -0.45
C PRO A 209 -20.65 -5.67 -0.19
N LEU A 210 -20.34 -4.51 0.42
CA LEU A 210 -18.99 -4.04 0.72
C LEU A 210 -18.83 -3.79 2.20
N VAL A 211 -17.71 -4.24 2.76
CA VAL A 211 -17.18 -3.82 4.06
C VAL A 211 -15.79 -3.22 3.86
N VAL A 212 -15.50 -2.12 4.56
CA VAL A 212 -14.17 -1.50 4.55
C VAL A 212 -13.59 -1.51 5.96
N LEU A 213 -12.45 -2.17 6.13
CA LEU A 213 -11.69 -2.16 7.37
C LEU A 213 -10.83 -0.91 7.45
N VAL A 214 -10.90 -0.19 8.57
CA VAL A 214 -10.16 1.04 8.82
C VAL A 214 -9.58 1.08 10.24
N ASP A 215 -8.48 1.81 10.41
CA ASP A 215 -7.87 2.06 11.73
C ASP A 215 -7.29 3.47 11.84
N GLY A 216 -6.71 3.81 12.99
CA GLY A 216 -6.08 5.10 13.24
C GLY A 216 -4.87 5.44 12.34
N ASN A 217 -4.38 4.50 11.54
CA ASN A 217 -3.33 4.70 10.54
C ASN A 217 -3.90 4.84 9.11
N SER A 218 -5.19 4.56 8.91
CA SER A 218 -5.88 4.81 7.64
C SER A 218 -5.98 6.32 7.43
N ALA A 219 -5.22 6.88 6.47
CA ALA A 219 -5.07 8.33 6.33
C ALA A 219 -5.20 8.81 4.88
N SER A 220 -5.52 10.10 4.68
CA SER A 220 -5.46 10.77 3.37
C SER A 220 -6.30 10.06 2.29
N ALA A 221 -5.68 9.45 1.26
CA ALA A 221 -6.38 8.71 0.21
C ALA A 221 -7.28 7.59 0.77
N SER A 222 -6.87 6.89 1.83
CA SER A 222 -7.72 5.90 2.51
C SER A 222 -8.99 6.53 3.07
N GLU A 223 -8.90 7.77 3.56
CA GLU A 223 -10.04 8.51 4.09
C GLU A 223 -10.94 9.06 2.97
N ILE A 224 -10.39 9.32 1.79
CA ILE A 224 -11.19 9.68 0.60
C ILE A 224 -12.08 8.50 0.21
N MET A 225 -11.52 7.30 0.08
CA MET A 225 -12.29 6.09 -0.21
C MET A 225 -13.33 5.80 0.87
N SER A 226 -12.91 5.76 2.13
CA SER A 226 -13.79 5.47 3.27
C SER A 226 -14.93 6.50 3.38
N GLY A 227 -14.61 7.78 3.18
CA GLY A 227 -15.60 8.86 3.20
C GLY A 227 -16.62 8.76 2.07
N ALA A 228 -16.16 8.43 0.86
CA ALA A 228 -17.04 8.23 -0.28
C ALA A 228 -17.95 7.00 -0.08
N VAL A 229 -17.40 5.86 0.33
CA VAL A 229 -18.16 4.63 0.62
C VAL A 229 -19.26 4.90 1.66
N LYS A 230 -18.90 5.59 2.76
CA LYS A 230 -19.83 5.94 3.83
C LYS A 230 -20.89 6.93 3.36
N ASP A 231 -20.50 7.98 2.65
CA ASP A 231 -21.42 9.01 2.19
C ASP A 231 -22.46 8.49 1.19
N TYR A 232 -22.07 7.55 0.32
CA TYR A 232 -22.99 6.88 -0.60
C TYR A 232 -23.79 5.75 0.07
N GLY A 233 -23.33 5.23 1.21
CA GLY A 233 -23.96 4.10 1.89
C GLY A 233 -23.84 2.80 1.10
N ILE A 234 -22.82 2.66 0.28
CA ILE A 234 -22.58 1.44 -0.52
C ILE A 234 -21.80 0.37 0.25
N GLY A 235 -21.27 0.71 1.43
CA GLY A 235 -20.51 -0.21 2.27
C GLY A 235 -20.57 0.18 3.73
N THR A 236 -20.14 -0.74 4.59
CA THR A 236 -20.08 -0.58 6.05
C THR A 236 -18.62 -0.46 6.47
N LEU A 237 -18.25 0.58 7.20
CA LEU A 237 -16.93 0.74 7.77
C LEU A 237 -16.82 0.00 9.10
N VAL A 238 -15.79 -0.82 9.28
CA VAL A 238 -15.53 -1.60 10.49
C VAL A 238 -14.10 -1.32 10.97
N GLY A 239 -13.91 -1.15 12.28
CA GLY A 239 -12.60 -0.93 12.89
C GLY A 239 -12.59 0.25 13.84
N THR A 240 -11.63 1.16 13.73
CA THR A 240 -11.51 2.36 14.58
C THR A 240 -11.47 3.63 13.75
N THR A 241 -11.66 4.78 14.40
CA THR A 241 -11.64 6.10 13.75
C THR A 241 -10.32 6.33 13.00
N THR A 242 -10.41 6.81 11.75
CA THR A 242 -9.27 7.06 10.89
C THR A 242 -8.41 8.25 11.37
N TYR A 243 -7.26 8.45 10.74
CA TYR A 243 -6.24 9.41 11.18
C TYR A 243 -6.69 10.90 11.21
N GLY A 244 -7.49 11.34 10.25
CA GLY A 244 -7.91 12.74 10.12
C GLY A 244 -6.93 13.63 9.34
N LYS A 245 -6.37 13.17 8.21
CA LYS A 245 -5.50 13.97 7.31
C LYS A 245 -6.31 14.53 6.14
N GLY A 246 -7.19 15.49 6.39
CA GLY A 246 -8.07 16.11 5.38
C GLY A 246 -7.43 17.28 4.62
N ILE A 247 -6.16 17.17 4.20
CA ILE A 247 -5.40 18.20 3.50
C ILE A 247 -4.70 17.63 2.26
N VAL A 248 -4.55 18.47 1.25
CA VAL A 248 -3.84 18.16 0.00
C VAL A 248 -2.51 18.88 -0.04
N GLN A 249 -1.48 18.16 -0.40
CA GLN A 249 -0.13 18.67 -0.56
C GLN A 249 0.26 18.67 -2.04
N ARG A 250 1.00 19.69 -2.46
CA ARG A 250 1.58 19.78 -3.80
C ARG A 250 3.09 19.86 -3.69
N ILE A 251 3.75 19.07 -4.53
CA ILE A 251 5.21 19.12 -4.70
C ILE A 251 5.49 20.13 -5.82
N MET A 252 6.32 21.11 -5.54
CA MET A 252 6.76 22.13 -6.48
C MET A 252 8.27 22.02 -6.64
N GLN A 253 8.71 21.60 -7.83
CA GLN A 253 10.12 21.51 -8.16
C GLN A 253 10.72 22.90 -8.33
N LEU A 254 11.94 23.08 -7.84
CA LEU A 254 12.72 24.30 -7.93
C LEU A 254 13.75 24.21 -9.07
N THR A 255 14.40 25.32 -9.39
CA THR A 255 15.32 25.41 -10.54
C THR A 255 16.63 24.64 -10.37
N ASP A 256 16.96 24.23 -9.16
CA ASP A 256 18.13 23.43 -8.78
C ASP A 256 17.81 21.93 -8.63
N ASN A 257 16.67 21.48 -9.16
CA ASN A 257 16.12 20.12 -9.05
C ASN A 257 15.70 19.70 -7.63
N SER A 258 15.80 20.58 -6.65
CA SER A 258 15.16 20.37 -5.35
C SER A 258 13.66 20.62 -5.41
N ALA A 259 12.92 20.36 -4.34
CA ALA A 259 11.48 20.62 -4.30
C ALA A 259 10.99 21.06 -2.92
N VAL A 260 9.84 21.73 -2.90
CA VAL A 260 9.07 21.97 -1.69
C VAL A 260 7.72 21.29 -1.79
N LYS A 261 7.33 20.54 -0.75
CA LYS A 261 6.00 20.01 -0.57
C LYS A 261 5.24 20.93 0.36
N LEU A 262 4.14 21.52 -0.12
CA LEU A 262 3.33 22.49 0.62
C LEU A 262 1.88 22.03 0.69
N THR A 263 1.23 22.29 1.81
CA THR A 263 -0.23 22.17 1.93
C THR A 263 -0.88 23.30 1.14
N VAL A 264 -1.72 22.94 0.16
CA VAL A 264 -2.36 23.89 -0.78
C VAL A 264 -3.87 23.93 -0.65
N SER A 265 -4.52 22.83 -0.25
CA SER A 265 -5.97 22.71 -0.19
C SER A 265 -6.41 21.82 0.97
N LYS A 266 -7.68 21.89 1.31
CA LYS A 266 -8.38 20.87 2.11
C LYS A 266 -9.22 20.02 1.18
N TYR A 267 -9.49 18.78 1.57
CA TYR A 267 -10.45 17.97 0.84
C TYR A 267 -11.69 17.66 1.70
N TYR A 268 -12.76 17.37 1.01
CA TYR A 268 -14.09 17.17 1.57
C TYR A 268 -14.73 15.94 0.94
N THR A 269 -15.45 15.17 1.74
CA THR A 269 -16.22 14.03 1.27
C THR A 269 -17.36 14.46 0.33
N PRO A 270 -18.03 13.57 -0.39
CA PRO A 270 -19.15 13.91 -1.27
C PRO A 270 -20.24 14.75 -0.60
N LYS A 271 -20.54 14.50 0.69
CA LYS A 271 -21.50 15.29 1.46
C LYS A 271 -20.94 16.59 2.05
N GLY A 272 -19.69 16.92 1.75
CA GLY A 272 -19.07 18.19 2.18
C GLY A 272 -18.45 18.15 3.58
N ASN A 273 -18.20 16.99 4.15
CA ASN A 273 -17.56 16.87 5.46
C ASN A 273 -16.04 17.04 5.32
N ASN A 274 -15.46 17.97 6.08
CA ASN A 274 -14.02 18.06 6.23
C ASN A 274 -13.58 17.17 7.40
N ILE A 275 -12.69 16.25 7.13
CA ILE A 275 -12.25 15.25 8.11
C ILE A 275 -10.93 15.63 8.82
N HIS A 276 -10.35 16.80 8.49
CA HIS A 276 -9.05 17.20 9.00
C HIS A 276 -9.04 17.31 10.54
N LYS A 277 -8.17 16.53 11.19
CA LYS A 277 -8.04 16.38 12.65
C LYS A 277 -9.25 15.76 13.35
N ILE A 278 -10.18 15.20 12.60
CA ILE A 278 -11.39 14.54 13.12
C ILE A 278 -11.34 13.04 12.78
N GLY A 279 -11.00 12.69 11.53
CA GLY A 279 -11.08 11.34 11.00
C GLY A 279 -12.50 10.99 10.55
N ILE A 280 -12.67 9.73 10.19
CA ILE A 280 -13.95 9.12 9.84
C ILE A 280 -14.22 8.03 10.87
N GLU A 281 -15.31 8.17 11.62
CA GLU A 281 -15.77 7.14 12.55
C GLU A 281 -16.30 5.94 11.78
N PRO A 282 -15.93 4.70 12.13
CA PRO A 282 -16.52 3.51 11.53
C PRO A 282 -18.01 3.39 11.85
N ASP A 283 -18.75 2.58 11.09
CA ASP A 283 -20.14 2.27 11.38
C ASP A 283 -20.24 1.18 12.46
N VAL A 284 -19.24 0.30 12.53
CA VAL A 284 -19.08 -0.72 13.55
C VAL A 284 -17.70 -0.56 14.19
N GLU A 285 -17.70 -0.04 15.42
CA GLU A 285 -16.45 0.18 16.16
C GLU A 285 -15.96 -1.13 16.78
N VAL A 286 -14.70 -1.48 16.46
CA VAL A 286 -14.01 -2.69 16.97
C VAL A 286 -12.55 -2.36 17.19
N GLU A 287 -12.11 -2.36 18.43
CA GLU A 287 -10.69 -2.24 18.77
C GLU A 287 -9.93 -3.51 18.37
N PHE A 288 -8.70 -3.36 17.89
CA PHE A 288 -7.86 -4.50 17.53
C PHE A 288 -7.34 -5.19 18.79
N ASP A 289 -7.58 -6.50 18.89
CA ASP A 289 -7.06 -7.33 19.97
C ASP A 289 -5.65 -7.84 19.61
N ALA A 290 -4.65 -7.04 19.93
CA ALA A 290 -3.26 -7.40 19.68
C ALA A 290 -2.81 -8.65 20.48
N GLN A 291 -3.43 -8.92 21.64
CA GLN A 291 -3.08 -10.09 22.44
C GLN A 291 -3.56 -11.37 21.76
N ALA A 292 -4.82 -11.44 21.36
CA ALA A 292 -5.36 -12.60 20.64
C ALA A 292 -4.61 -12.82 19.32
N TYR A 293 -4.27 -11.75 18.60
CA TYR A 293 -3.52 -11.84 17.35
C TYR A 293 -2.12 -12.45 17.54
N VAL A 294 -1.41 -12.09 18.62
CA VAL A 294 -0.07 -12.66 18.93
C VAL A 294 -0.17 -14.10 19.45
N GLU A 295 -1.20 -14.42 20.22
CA GLU A 295 -1.36 -15.73 20.87
C GLU A 295 -1.74 -16.84 19.87
N ASP A 296 -2.67 -16.56 18.96
CA ASP A 296 -3.25 -17.58 18.07
C ASP A 296 -3.52 -17.12 16.63
N GLY A 297 -3.14 -15.88 16.28
CA GLY A 297 -3.35 -15.30 14.95
C GLY A 297 -4.77 -14.78 14.70
N THR A 298 -5.60 -14.67 15.75
CA THR A 298 -6.99 -14.21 15.62
C THR A 298 -7.06 -12.72 15.30
N ASP A 299 -7.56 -12.37 14.12
CA ASP A 299 -7.90 -11.01 13.74
C ASP A 299 -9.39 -10.75 14.02
N ASN A 300 -9.65 -10.18 15.20
CA ASN A 300 -11.02 -9.91 15.66
C ASN A 300 -11.75 -8.85 14.81
N GLN A 301 -11.03 -7.90 14.23
CA GLN A 301 -11.62 -6.90 13.32
C GLN A 301 -12.01 -7.52 11.98
N LEU A 302 -11.14 -8.36 11.40
CA LEU A 302 -11.47 -9.11 10.18
C LEU A 302 -12.64 -10.06 10.41
N ASN A 303 -12.65 -10.79 11.52
CA ASN A 303 -13.77 -11.67 11.88
C ASN A 303 -15.08 -10.89 11.97
N LYS A 304 -15.06 -9.68 12.57
CA LYS A 304 -16.27 -8.83 12.61
C LYS A 304 -16.68 -8.30 11.25
N ALA A 305 -15.71 -7.96 10.39
CA ALA A 305 -15.98 -7.56 9.01
C ALA A 305 -16.67 -8.69 8.21
N MET A 306 -16.21 -9.92 8.37
CA MET A 306 -16.85 -11.11 7.75
C MET A 306 -18.28 -11.33 8.25
N GLU A 307 -18.49 -11.20 9.56
CA GLU A 307 -19.84 -11.29 10.16
C GLU A 307 -20.80 -10.25 9.58
N VAL A 308 -20.36 -8.97 9.55
CA VAL A 308 -21.15 -7.86 8.97
C VAL A 308 -21.41 -8.08 7.49
N LEU A 309 -20.41 -8.54 6.72
CA LEU A 309 -20.58 -8.81 5.30
C LEU A 309 -21.57 -9.95 5.08
N GLN A 310 -21.50 -11.02 5.87
CA GLN A 310 -22.41 -12.17 5.79
C GLN A 310 -23.87 -11.77 6.08
N GLU A 311 -24.09 -10.88 7.06
CA GLU A 311 -25.41 -10.31 7.35
C GLU A 311 -25.96 -9.56 6.13
N LYS A 312 -25.12 -8.74 5.48
CA LYS A 312 -25.47 -7.96 4.28
C LYS A 312 -25.74 -8.81 3.04
N MET A 313 -25.05 -9.92 2.88
CA MET A 313 -25.27 -10.88 1.79
C MET A 313 -26.59 -11.64 1.95
N ALA A 314 -27.14 -11.71 3.16
CA ALA A 314 -28.41 -12.38 3.47
C ALA A 314 -29.64 -11.46 3.32
N GLU A 315 -29.46 -10.16 3.18
CA GLU A 315 -30.54 -9.17 2.96
C GLU A 315 -31.03 -9.18 1.50
#